data_025910d1101f2371270ec7e93900160e
#
_entry.id   025910d1101f2371270ec7e93900160e
#
_cell.length_a   1.000
_cell.length_b   1.000
_cell.length_c   1.000
_cell.angle_alpha   90.00
_cell.angle_beta   90.00
_cell.angle_gamma   90.00
#
_symmetry.space_group_name_H-M   'P 1'
#
loop_
_entity.id
_entity.type
_entity.pdbx_description
1 polymer ?
#
loop_
_entity_poly.entity_id
_entity_poly.type
_entity_poly.pdbx_seq_one_letter_code
_entity_poly.pdbx_strand_id
1 'polypeptide(L)'
;DENFTNGLKNAKTVDEFLKVIDDAESAKDEDEKEDETGAKYKVLAVTGCPTGIAHTYMAAESLEKHAAEMGITIKVETRGSGGAKHVLTDEEIAGAAAIIVAADTKVPMDRFDGKKVIECKVADGINKAEQLLNRAVAGDAPVYHAAEGSRKEEKAEGGSTAHMIYTHLMSGVSHMLPFVIGGGIMTAIAFLIDTLMGYGATGGSAFGSCTPLSAFFKYAGGLAMGLMVPVL
;
A
#
# COMPACT_ATOMS: atom_id res chain seq x y z
N ASP A 1 3.18 20.12 8.12
CA ASP A 1 3.15 21.41 7.37
C ASP A 1 2.27 22.39 8.15
N GLU A 2 2.88 23.48 8.66
CA GLU A 2 2.16 24.46 9.49
C GLU A 2 1.04 25.15 8.71
N ASN A 3 1.22 25.37 7.41
CA ASN A 3 0.22 26.02 6.55
C ASN A 3 -1.05 25.16 6.41
N PHE A 4 -0.90 23.86 6.24
CA PHE A 4 -2.01 22.92 6.17
C PHE A 4 -2.80 22.87 7.50
N THR A 5 -2.09 22.76 8.63
CA THR A 5 -2.69 22.71 9.95
C THR A 5 -3.42 24.02 10.30
N ASN A 6 -2.86 25.15 9.91
CA ASN A 6 -3.49 26.47 10.11
C ASN A 6 -4.69 26.68 9.18
N GLY A 7 -4.62 26.19 7.94
CA GLY A 7 -5.75 26.20 7.00
C GLY A 7 -6.93 25.42 7.52
N LEU A 8 -6.73 24.19 8.04
CA LEU A 8 -7.77 23.37 8.62
C LEU A 8 -8.40 23.99 9.89
N LYS A 9 -7.59 24.61 10.75
CA LYS A 9 -8.09 25.27 11.97
C LYS A 9 -8.91 26.54 11.68
N ASN A 10 -8.65 27.22 10.57
CA ASN A 10 -9.30 28.46 10.19
C ASN A 10 -10.52 28.27 9.28
N ALA A 11 -10.71 27.08 8.71
CA ALA A 11 -11.87 26.74 7.88
C ALA A 11 -13.16 26.81 8.72
N LYS A 12 -14.08 27.67 8.28
CA LYS A 12 -15.38 27.90 8.94
C LYS A 12 -16.54 27.19 8.24
N THR A 13 -16.33 26.73 7.03
CA THR A 13 -17.33 26.02 6.23
C THR A 13 -16.75 24.69 5.74
N VAL A 14 -17.65 23.75 5.39
CA VAL A 14 -17.24 22.46 4.83
C VAL A 14 -16.51 22.64 3.50
N ASP A 15 -16.94 23.60 2.68
CA ASP A 15 -16.33 23.88 1.39
C ASP A 15 -14.90 24.43 1.54
N GLU A 16 -14.66 25.30 2.53
CA GLU A 16 -13.31 25.79 2.86
C GLU A 16 -12.42 24.67 3.37
N PHE A 17 -12.96 23.75 4.17
CA PHE A 17 -12.24 22.60 4.69
C PHE A 17 -11.84 21.63 3.56
N LEU A 18 -12.78 21.31 2.66
CA LEU A 18 -12.50 20.47 1.48
C LEU A 18 -11.48 21.12 0.56
N LYS A 19 -11.58 22.42 0.35
CA LYS A 19 -10.61 23.16 -0.48
C LYS A 19 -9.20 23.10 0.08
N VAL A 20 -9.01 23.19 1.40
CA VAL A 20 -7.68 23.06 2.02
C VAL A 20 -7.10 21.65 1.82
N ILE A 21 -7.96 20.64 1.79
CA ILE A 21 -7.54 19.25 1.50
C ILE A 21 -7.18 19.11 0.02
N ASP A 22 -8.04 19.57 -0.89
CA ASP A 22 -7.79 19.52 -2.33
C ASP A 22 -6.52 20.29 -2.74
N ASP A 23 -6.32 21.47 -2.14
CA ASP A 23 -5.12 22.29 -2.38
C ASP A 23 -3.85 21.56 -1.85
N ALA A 24 -3.95 20.85 -0.73
CA ALA A 24 -2.83 20.08 -0.18
C ALA A 24 -2.54 18.78 -0.97
N GLU A 25 -3.57 18.14 -1.52
CA GLU A 25 -3.41 17.01 -2.46
C GLU A 25 -2.82 17.49 -3.78
N SER A 26 -3.33 18.61 -4.33
CA SER A 26 -2.82 19.20 -5.58
C SER A 26 -1.37 19.66 -5.45
N ALA A 27 -0.97 20.22 -4.30
CA ALA A 27 0.41 20.61 -4.03
C ALA A 27 1.34 19.38 -3.96
N LYS A 28 0.88 18.23 -3.47
CA LYS A 28 1.63 16.98 -3.53
C LYS A 28 1.77 16.46 -4.97
N ASP A 29 0.70 16.57 -5.74
CA ASP A 29 0.69 16.18 -7.16
C ASP A 29 1.56 17.13 -8.03
N GLU A 30 1.75 18.39 -7.61
CA GLU A 30 2.64 19.34 -8.28
C GLU A 30 4.11 19.09 -7.90
N ASP A 31 4.42 18.79 -6.66
CA ASP A 31 5.75 18.31 -6.24
C ASP A 31 6.12 17.01 -6.98
N GLU A 32 5.12 16.14 -7.26
CA GLU A 32 5.31 14.93 -8.08
C GLU A 32 5.60 15.26 -9.56
N LYS A 33 5.09 16.39 -10.09
CA LYS A 33 5.32 16.82 -11.49
C LYS A 33 6.62 17.57 -11.69
N GLU A 34 7.15 18.25 -10.69
CA GLU A 34 8.46 18.91 -10.78
C GLU A 34 9.62 17.90 -10.84
N ASP A 35 9.42 16.65 -10.35
CA ASP A 35 10.38 15.55 -10.47
C ASP A 35 10.43 14.92 -11.88
N GLU A 36 9.52 15.26 -12.81
CA GLU A 36 9.58 14.84 -14.21
C GLU A 36 10.70 15.52 -15.03
N THR A 37 11.39 16.51 -14.46
CA THR A 37 12.55 17.14 -15.10
C THR A 37 13.84 16.36 -14.83
N GLY A 38 14.00 15.20 -15.50
CA GLY A 38 15.32 14.67 -15.84
C GLY A 38 16.34 14.40 -14.72
N ALA A 39 15.96 14.46 -13.46
CA ALA A 39 16.85 14.13 -12.34
C ALA A 39 17.09 12.62 -12.36
N LYS A 40 18.32 12.22 -12.70
CA LYS A 40 18.75 10.82 -12.66
C LYS A 40 18.72 10.35 -11.22
N TYR A 41 17.68 9.63 -10.84
CA TYR A 41 17.65 8.95 -9.56
C TYR A 41 18.81 7.96 -9.47
N LYS A 42 19.57 8.05 -8.39
CA LYS A 42 20.70 7.16 -8.16
C LYS A 42 20.23 5.77 -7.75
N VAL A 43 19.17 5.71 -6.96
CA VAL A 43 18.56 4.47 -6.48
C VAL A 43 17.06 4.52 -6.74
N LEU A 44 16.50 3.40 -7.17
CA LEU A 44 15.05 3.21 -7.25
C LEU A 44 14.63 2.18 -6.19
N ALA A 45 13.39 2.28 -5.74
CA ALA A 45 12.85 1.27 -4.84
C ALA A 45 11.41 0.89 -5.19
N VAL A 46 11.04 -0.33 -4.86
CA VAL A 46 9.66 -0.81 -4.91
C VAL A 46 9.30 -1.39 -3.57
N THR A 47 8.21 -0.91 -2.97
CA THR A 47 7.72 -1.45 -1.70
C THR A 47 6.34 -2.07 -1.88
N GLY A 48 6.08 -3.15 -1.16
CA GLY A 48 4.80 -3.84 -1.24
C GLY A 48 4.57 -4.85 -0.13
N CYS A 49 3.35 -4.92 0.36
CA CYS A 49 2.96 -5.97 1.31
C CYS A 49 1.61 -6.57 0.92
N PRO A 50 1.26 -7.78 1.38
CA PRO A 50 0.01 -8.45 1.02
C PRO A 50 -1.23 -7.64 1.36
N THR A 51 -1.25 -6.94 2.48
CA THR A 51 -2.35 -6.04 2.86
C THR A 51 -2.30 -4.69 2.13
N GLY A 52 -1.12 -4.31 1.62
CA GLY A 52 -0.92 -3.10 0.81
C GLY A 52 -1.23 -1.79 1.54
N ILE A 53 -1.13 -1.75 2.87
CA ILE A 53 -1.51 -0.58 3.66
C ILE A 53 -0.28 -0.06 4.44
N ALA A 54 -0.14 -0.37 5.72
CA ALA A 54 0.81 0.27 6.60
C ALA A 54 2.28 -0.01 6.23
N HIS A 55 2.68 -1.28 6.12
CA HIS A 55 4.08 -1.66 5.92
C HIS A 55 4.65 -1.16 4.60
N THR A 56 3.82 -1.10 3.54
CA THR A 56 4.22 -0.57 2.23
C THR A 56 4.68 0.88 2.35
N TYR A 57 3.86 1.72 2.98
CA TYR A 57 4.17 3.15 3.12
C TYR A 57 5.26 3.41 4.16
N MET A 58 5.30 2.65 5.26
CA MET A 58 6.38 2.76 6.25
C MET A 58 7.75 2.42 5.65
N ALA A 59 7.83 1.41 4.78
CA ALA A 59 9.06 1.05 4.10
C ALA A 59 9.48 2.14 3.10
N ALA A 60 8.53 2.71 2.35
CA ALA A 60 8.79 3.82 1.44
C ALA A 60 9.34 5.03 2.20
N GLU A 61 8.64 5.49 3.24
CA GLU A 61 9.05 6.63 4.08
C GLU A 61 10.43 6.40 4.71
N SER A 62 10.70 5.19 5.21
CA SER A 62 12.00 4.87 5.80
C SER A 62 13.13 4.94 4.78
N LEU A 63 12.92 4.42 3.56
CA LEU A 63 13.91 4.49 2.48
C LEU A 63 14.14 5.94 2.02
N GLU A 64 13.09 6.72 1.81
CA GLU A 64 13.16 8.12 1.40
C GLU A 64 13.87 8.98 2.45
N LYS A 65 13.53 8.82 3.72
CA LYS A 65 14.15 9.54 4.83
C LYS A 65 15.65 9.27 4.92
N HIS A 66 16.06 7.99 4.94
CA HIS A 66 17.48 7.65 5.03
C HIS A 66 18.24 8.03 3.76
N ALA A 67 17.61 7.96 2.58
CA ALA A 67 18.21 8.45 1.35
C ALA A 67 18.47 9.96 1.40
N ALA A 68 17.52 10.75 1.90
CA ALA A 68 17.69 12.19 2.10
C ALA A 68 18.81 12.51 3.09
N GLU A 69 18.90 11.77 4.22
CA GLU A 69 19.99 11.90 5.21
C GLU A 69 21.36 11.59 4.59
N MET A 70 21.43 10.67 3.64
CA MET A 70 22.65 10.27 2.92
C MET A 70 22.92 11.10 1.66
N GLY A 71 22.06 12.05 1.30
CA GLY A 71 22.17 12.83 0.08
C GLY A 71 22.02 12.00 -1.22
N ILE A 72 21.23 10.92 -1.16
CA ILE A 72 20.96 10.02 -2.28
C ILE A 72 19.61 10.36 -2.89
N THR A 73 19.56 10.58 -4.20
CA THR A 73 18.29 10.74 -4.91
C THR A 73 17.63 9.37 -5.08
N ILE A 74 16.42 9.22 -4.53
CA ILE A 74 15.64 7.99 -4.59
C ILE A 74 14.22 8.27 -5.10
N LYS A 75 13.65 7.34 -5.86
CA LYS A 75 12.22 7.30 -6.13
C LYS A 75 11.67 5.95 -5.68
N VAL A 76 10.55 5.97 -4.97
CA VAL A 76 9.95 4.77 -4.40
C VAL A 76 8.57 4.51 -4.99
N GLU A 77 8.43 3.44 -5.75
CA GLU A 77 7.13 2.92 -6.18
C GLU A 77 6.49 2.17 -5.03
N THR A 78 5.27 2.54 -4.65
CA THR A 78 4.49 1.83 -3.63
C THR A 78 3.41 0.99 -4.27
N ARG A 79 3.33 -0.30 -3.89
CA ARG A 79 2.30 -1.24 -4.34
C ARG A 79 1.39 -1.59 -3.18
N GLY A 80 0.39 -0.74 -3.00
CA GLY A 80 -0.59 -0.85 -1.94
C GLY A 80 -1.93 -1.40 -2.40
N SER A 81 -2.90 -1.46 -1.48
CA SER A 81 -4.29 -1.87 -1.75
C SER A 81 -5.00 -0.95 -2.75
N GLY A 82 -4.58 0.32 -2.87
CA GLY A 82 -5.07 1.29 -3.84
C GLY A 82 -4.40 1.21 -5.22
N GLY A 83 -3.58 0.17 -5.48
CA GLY A 83 -2.80 0.04 -6.70
C GLY A 83 -1.35 0.51 -6.58
N ALA A 84 -0.66 0.60 -7.71
CA ALA A 84 0.70 1.11 -7.77
C ALA A 84 0.69 2.64 -7.88
N LYS A 85 1.46 3.32 -7.00
CA LYS A 85 1.71 4.75 -7.03
C LYS A 85 3.17 5.02 -7.32
N HIS A 86 3.49 6.18 -7.90
CA HIS A 86 4.85 6.60 -8.29
C HIS A 86 5.55 5.56 -9.16
N VAL A 87 4.85 5.03 -10.14
CA VAL A 87 5.32 3.94 -11.00
C VAL A 87 6.64 4.34 -11.65
N LEU A 88 7.63 3.46 -11.57
CA LEU A 88 8.94 3.66 -12.17
C LEU A 88 8.84 3.53 -13.69
N THR A 89 9.36 4.52 -14.41
CA THR A 89 9.42 4.49 -15.88
C THR A 89 10.63 3.70 -16.37
N ASP A 90 10.57 3.23 -17.61
CA ASP A 90 11.69 2.49 -18.23
C ASP A 90 12.95 3.35 -18.32
N GLU A 91 12.80 4.67 -18.49
CA GLU A 91 13.91 5.63 -18.54
C GLU A 91 14.59 5.77 -17.18
N GLU A 92 13.81 5.86 -16.10
CA GLU A 92 14.32 5.89 -14.74
C GLU A 92 15.02 4.59 -14.38
N ILE A 93 14.42 3.46 -14.73
CA ILE A 93 15.01 2.14 -14.53
C ILE A 93 16.33 2.03 -15.30
N ALA A 94 16.38 2.52 -16.56
CA ALA A 94 17.60 2.51 -17.35
C ALA A 94 18.72 3.36 -16.74
N GLY A 95 18.38 4.50 -16.11
CA GLY A 95 19.32 5.45 -15.52
C GLY A 95 19.78 5.10 -14.10
N ALA A 96 19.07 4.26 -13.37
CA ALA A 96 19.36 3.95 -11.99
C ALA A 96 20.62 3.06 -11.84
N ALA A 97 21.38 3.31 -10.77
CA ALA A 97 22.55 2.53 -10.40
C ALA A 97 22.17 1.18 -9.76
N ALA A 98 21.10 1.17 -8.96
CA ALA A 98 20.57 -0.04 -8.34
C ALA A 98 19.08 0.13 -7.99
N ILE A 99 18.40 -1.00 -7.81
CA ILE A 99 16.99 -1.08 -7.47
C ILE A 99 16.83 -1.89 -6.18
N ILE A 100 16.05 -1.38 -5.24
CA ILE A 100 15.71 -2.09 -4.00
C ILE A 100 14.25 -2.56 -4.11
N VAL A 101 14.02 -3.86 -4.02
CA VAL A 101 12.68 -4.44 -3.99
C VAL A 101 12.41 -4.96 -2.58
N ALA A 102 11.73 -4.13 -1.77
CA ALA A 102 11.36 -4.45 -0.40
C ALA A 102 9.88 -4.86 -0.36
N ALA A 103 9.59 -6.09 -0.74
CA ALA A 103 8.21 -6.54 -0.92
C ALA A 103 7.98 -8.00 -0.47
N ASP A 104 6.83 -8.20 0.18
CA ASP A 104 6.30 -9.53 0.53
C ASP A 104 5.14 -9.92 -0.41
N THR A 105 4.97 -9.20 -1.50
CA THR A 105 3.98 -9.46 -2.56
C THR A 105 4.68 -9.53 -3.92
N LYS A 106 3.99 -10.09 -4.92
CA LYS A 106 4.55 -10.19 -6.27
C LYS A 106 4.74 -8.80 -6.90
N VAL A 107 5.98 -8.52 -7.31
CA VAL A 107 6.36 -7.35 -8.08
C VAL A 107 6.66 -7.79 -9.52
N PRO A 108 6.26 -7.05 -10.57
CA PRO A 108 6.67 -7.33 -11.93
C PRO A 108 8.18 -7.11 -12.10
N MET A 109 8.95 -8.17 -11.94
CA MET A 109 10.41 -8.12 -11.95
C MET A 109 11.01 -8.07 -13.34
N ASP A 110 10.27 -8.49 -14.39
CA ASP A 110 10.76 -8.57 -15.77
C ASP A 110 11.32 -7.23 -16.27
N ARG A 111 10.75 -6.10 -15.80
CA ARG A 111 11.20 -4.74 -16.14
C ARG A 111 12.58 -4.38 -15.58
N PHE A 112 13.10 -5.17 -14.67
CA PHE A 112 14.41 -4.96 -14.04
C PHE A 112 15.52 -5.88 -14.61
N ASP A 113 15.25 -6.55 -15.73
CA ASP A 113 16.22 -7.44 -16.35
C ASP A 113 17.54 -6.71 -16.67
N GLY A 114 18.67 -7.34 -16.33
CA GLY A 114 20.00 -6.76 -16.48
C GLY A 114 20.37 -5.67 -15.48
N LYS A 115 19.49 -5.33 -14.51
CA LYS A 115 19.74 -4.33 -13.48
C LYS A 115 20.24 -4.95 -12.18
N LYS A 116 20.97 -4.15 -11.38
CA LYS A 116 21.37 -4.53 -10.03
C LYS A 116 20.18 -4.40 -9.12
N VAL A 117 19.71 -5.52 -8.56
CA VAL A 117 18.50 -5.58 -7.73
C VAL A 117 18.82 -6.20 -6.38
N ILE A 118 18.41 -5.53 -5.31
CA ILE A 118 18.43 -6.04 -3.94
C ILE A 118 17.00 -6.43 -3.58
N GLU A 119 16.72 -7.72 -3.52
CA GLU A 119 15.44 -8.24 -3.07
C GLU A 119 15.46 -8.48 -1.55
N CYS A 120 14.45 -8.00 -0.85
CA CYS A 120 14.31 -8.17 0.59
C CYS A 120 12.84 -8.11 1.02
N LYS A 121 12.57 -8.48 2.27
CA LYS A 121 11.23 -8.35 2.84
C LYS A 121 10.89 -6.89 3.09
N VAL A 122 9.58 -6.55 3.08
CA VAL A 122 9.12 -5.19 3.40
C VAL A 122 9.62 -4.72 4.78
N ALA A 123 9.71 -5.64 5.74
CA ALA A 123 10.24 -5.35 7.09
C ALA A 123 11.72 -4.92 7.08
N ASP A 124 12.54 -5.43 6.16
CA ASP A 124 13.93 -4.99 6.01
C ASP A 124 14.00 -3.58 5.43
N GLY A 125 13.09 -3.21 4.51
CA GLY A 125 12.92 -1.84 4.02
C GLY A 125 12.60 -0.84 5.13
N ILE A 126 11.86 -1.26 6.17
CA ILE A 126 11.55 -0.44 7.34
C ILE A 126 12.78 -0.34 8.28
N ASN A 127 13.36 -1.48 8.65
CA ASN A 127 14.32 -1.56 9.77
C ASN A 127 15.79 -1.46 9.36
N LYS A 128 16.11 -1.66 8.07
CA LYS A 128 17.47 -1.74 7.53
C LYS A 128 17.66 -0.83 6.31
N ALA A 129 16.85 0.23 6.19
CA ALA A 129 16.88 1.13 5.04
C ALA A 129 18.27 1.69 4.73
N GLU A 130 18.98 2.16 5.75
CA GLU A 130 20.35 2.66 5.63
C GLU A 130 21.33 1.60 5.05
N GLN A 131 21.25 0.36 5.54
CA GLN A 131 22.11 -0.73 5.05
C GLN A 131 21.80 -1.09 3.60
N LEU A 132 20.50 -1.09 3.22
CA LEU A 132 20.08 -1.37 1.86
C LEU A 132 20.55 -0.27 0.89
N LEU A 133 20.43 0.98 1.28
CA LEU A 133 20.92 2.13 0.52
C LEU A 133 22.43 2.12 0.35
N ASN A 134 23.18 1.84 1.43
CA ASN A 134 24.63 1.70 1.37
C ASN A 134 25.06 0.60 0.39
N ARG A 135 24.43 -0.56 0.43
CA ARG A 135 24.68 -1.66 -0.52
C ARG A 135 24.33 -1.28 -1.95
N ALA A 136 23.20 -0.60 -2.15
CA ALA A 136 22.76 -0.15 -3.46
C ALA A 136 23.77 0.83 -4.07
N VAL A 137 24.27 1.80 -3.29
CA VAL A 137 25.25 2.79 -3.75
C VAL A 137 26.63 2.19 -3.95
N ALA A 138 27.05 1.26 -3.09
CA ALA A 138 28.31 0.51 -3.25
C ALA A 138 28.31 -0.41 -4.45
N GLY A 139 27.13 -0.65 -5.08
CA GLY A 139 26.99 -1.56 -6.18
C GLY A 139 27.08 -3.04 -5.77
N ASP A 140 26.92 -3.33 -4.49
CA ASP A 140 26.87 -4.68 -3.93
C ASP A 140 25.44 -5.24 -4.05
N ALA A 141 24.99 -5.37 -5.28
CA ALA A 141 23.70 -5.97 -5.62
C ALA A 141 23.88 -6.93 -6.78
N PRO A 142 23.26 -8.12 -6.74
CA PRO A 142 23.29 -9.05 -7.86
C PRO A 142 22.59 -8.43 -9.07
N VAL A 143 23.09 -8.78 -10.26
CA VAL A 143 22.38 -8.44 -11.51
C VAL A 143 21.19 -9.38 -11.64
N TYR A 144 20.00 -8.82 -11.73
CA TYR A 144 18.78 -9.59 -11.95
C TYR A 144 18.66 -10.00 -13.42
N HIS A 145 18.37 -11.27 -13.67
CA HIS A 145 18.06 -11.80 -14.99
C HIS A 145 16.69 -12.47 -14.96
N ALA A 146 15.76 -11.97 -15.76
CA ALA A 146 14.37 -12.45 -15.77
C ALA A 146 14.25 -13.96 -15.96
N ALA A 147 15.09 -14.56 -16.85
CA ALA A 147 15.13 -16.01 -17.09
C ALA A 147 15.68 -16.82 -15.89
N GLU A 148 16.52 -16.22 -15.06
CA GLU A 148 17.08 -16.84 -13.84
C GLU A 148 16.22 -16.56 -12.62
N GLY A 149 15.56 -15.40 -12.57
CA GLY A 149 14.65 -15.00 -11.49
C GLY A 149 13.48 -15.97 -11.36
N SER A 150 12.85 -16.34 -12.48
CA SER A 150 11.79 -17.36 -12.49
C SER A 150 12.27 -18.73 -11.98
N ARG A 151 13.55 -19.05 -12.14
CA ARG A 151 14.14 -20.30 -11.62
C ARG A 151 14.69 -20.16 -10.20
N LYS A 152 15.09 -18.94 -9.77
CA LYS A 152 15.57 -18.70 -8.40
C LYS A 152 14.44 -18.54 -7.40
N GLU A 153 13.26 -18.01 -7.82
CA GLU A 153 12.07 -18.05 -6.98
C GLU A 153 11.66 -19.49 -6.64
N GLU A 154 11.89 -20.45 -7.55
CA GLU A 154 11.72 -21.89 -7.26
C GLU A 154 12.88 -22.51 -6.47
N LYS A 155 14.11 -21.92 -6.49
CA LYS A 155 15.30 -22.55 -5.88
C LYS A 155 15.83 -21.85 -4.63
N ALA A 156 15.63 -20.54 -4.45
CA ALA A 156 16.11 -19.81 -3.27
C ALA A 156 15.15 -19.93 -2.09
N GLU A 157 13.89 -20.27 -2.33
CA GLU A 157 12.98 -20.77 -1.34
C GLU A 157 12.73 -22.26 -1.62
N GLY A 158 13.60 -23.09 -1.11
CA GLY A 158 13.21 -24.41 -0.60
C GLY A 158 12.14 -24.21 0.45
N GLY A 159 11.17 -23.36 0.13
CA GLY A 159 10.02 -23.01 0.91
C GLY A 159 9.17 -24.26 0.97
N SER A 160 9.18 -24.85 2.16
CA SER A 160 8.21 -25.82 2.62
C SER A 160 6.88 -25.51 1.91
N THR A 161 6.16 -26.56 1.48
CA THR A 161 4.77 -26.49 1.00
C THR A 161 3.91 -25.53 1.84
N ALA A 162 4.27 -25.38 3.11
CA ALA A 162 3.71 -24.40 4.05
C ALA A 162 3.91 -22.93 3.63
N HIS A 163 5.05 -22.55 3.05
CA HIS A 163 5.28 -21.17 2.59
C HIS A 163 4.46 -20.83 1.33
N MET A 164 4.35 -21.79 0.40
CA MET A 164 3.48 -21.64 -0.77
C MET A 164 2.02 -21.48 -0.36
N ILE A 165 1.55 -22.33 0.56
CA ILE A 165 0.19 -22.25 1.12
C ILE A 165 -0.01 -20.89 1.82
N TYR A 166 0.97 -20.42 2.61
CA TYR A 166 0.92 -19.13 3.28
C TYR A 166 0.79 -17.97 2.29
N THR A 167 1.57 -17.98 1.21
CA THR A 167 1.53 -16.91 0.19
C THR A 167 0.19 -16.87 -0.53
N HIS A 168 -0.34 -18.04 -0.91
CA HIS A 168 -1.67 -18.13 -1.53
C HIS A 168 -2.78 -17.71 -0.57
N LEU A 169 -2.70 -18.12 0.70
CA LEU A 169 -3.66 -17.74 1.72
C LEU A 169 -3.65 -16.22 1.95
N MET A 170 -2.46 -15.62 2.07
CA MET A 170 -2.32 -14.16 2.25
C MET A 170 -2.81 -13.37 1.04
N SER A 171 -2.59 -13.86 -0.17
CA SER A 171 -3.16 -13.26 -1.38
C SER A 171 -4.69 -13.30 -1.34
N GLY A 172 -5.29 -14.44 -0.94
CA GLY A 172 -6.73 -14.58 -0.77
C GLY A 172 -7.29 -13.59 0.26
N VAL A 173 -6.65 -13.50 1.43
CA VAL A 173 -7.04 -12.56 2.51
C VAL A 173 -7.04 -11.11 2.02
N SER A 174 -6.04 -10.70 1.23
CA SER A 174 -5.96 -9.33 0.69
C SER A 174 -7.14 -8.99 -0.21
N HIS A 175 -7.60 -9.92 -1.03
CA HIS A 175 -8.77 -9.73 -1.89
C HIS A 175 -10.09 -9.68 -1.12
N MET A 176 -10.16 -10.28 0.06
CA MET A 176 -11.34 -10.28 0.94
C MET A 176 -11.48 -9.00 1.75
N LEU A 177 -10.39 -8.29 2.04
CA LEU A 177 -10.38 -7.10 2.92
C LEU A 177 -11.42 -6.04 2.52
N PRO A 178 -11.58 -5.64 1.24
CA PRO A 178 -12.57 -4.65 0.85
C PRO A 178 -14.02 -5.09 1.18
N PHE A 179 -14.33 -6.37 1.01
CA PHE A 179 -15.66 -6.91 1.30
C PHE A 179 -15.95 -6.97 2.81
N VAL A 180 -14.94 -7.33 3.60
CA VAL A 180 -15.04 -7.34 5.08
C VAL A 180 -15.24 -5.94 5.61
N ILE A 181 -14.44 -4.98 5.15
CA ILE A 181 -14.52 -3.59 5.58
C ILE A 181 -15.85 -2.99 5.15
N GLY A 182 -16.23 -3.12 3.88
CA GLY A 182 -17.48 -2.58 3.35
C GLY A 182 -18.70 -3.21 4.03
N GLY A 183 -18.74 -4.53 4.16
CA GLY A 183 -19.81 -5.26 4.86
C GLY A 183 -19.91 -4.90 6.34
N GLY A 184 -18.75 -4.74 7.00
CA GLY A 184 -18.67 -4.32 8.41
C GLY A 184 -19.20 -2.91 8.62
N ILE A 185 -18.84 -1.95 7.77
CA ILE A 185 -19.35 -0.57 7.83
C ILE A 185 -20.86 -0.54 7.62
N MET A 186 -21.40 -1.24 6.63
CA MET A 186 -22.85 -1.33 6.39
C MET A 186 -23.59 -1.89 7.61
N THR A 187 -23.04 -2.96 8.21
CA THR A 187 -23.63 -3.55 9.42
C THR A 187 -23.56 -2.59 10.61
N ALA A 188 -22.45 -1.87 10.79
CA ALA A 188 -22.30 -0.87 11.84
C ALA A 188 -23.31 0.28 11.68
N ILE A 189 -23.57 0.75 10.46
CA ILE A 189 -24.59 1.75 10.14
C ILE A 189 -25.99 1.23 10.52
N ALA A 190 -26.30 -0.04 10.24
CA ALA A 190 -27.58 -0.63 10.63
C ALA A 190 -27.78 -0.57 12.16
N PHE A 191 -26.77 -0.92 12.95
CA PHE A 191 -26.84 -0.83 14.42
C PHE A 191 -26.94 0.62 14.90
N LEU A 192 -26.23 1.55 14.25
CA LEU A 192 -26.29 2.97 14.58
C LEU A 192 -27.72 3.52 14.37
N ILE A 193 -28.37 3.19 13.25
CA ILE A 193 -29.73 3.61 12.93
C ILE A 193 -30.71 3.11 14.01
N ASP A 194 -30.64 1.82 14.37
CA ASP A 194 -31.52 1.26 15.40
C ASP A 194 -31.26 1.90 16.79
N THR A 195 -30.00 2.21 17.11
CA THR A 195 -29.66 2.92 18.33
C THR A 195 -30.25 4.33 18.38
N LEU A 196 -30.13 5.10 17.30
CA LEU A 196 -30.68 6.46 17.17
C LEU A 196 -32.22 6.48 17.20
N MET A 197 -32.85 5.42 16.70
CA MET A 197 -34.30 5.24 16.75
C MET A 197 -34.83 4.72 18.10
N GLY A 198 -33.94 4.52 19.09
CA GLY A 198 -34.31 4.11 20.43
C GLY A 198 -34.46 2.61 20.65
N TYR A 199 -34.13 1.77 19.69
CA TYR A 199 -34.22 0.32 19.80
C TYR A 199 -32.97 -0.33 20.46
N GLY A 200 -31.96 0.47 20.83
CA GLY A 200 -30.69 -0.04 21.35
C GLY A 200 -30.79 -0.89 22.63
N ALA A 201 -31.80 -0.63 23.49
CA ALA A 201 -32.04 -1.39 24.72
C ALA A 201 -33.14 -2.45 24.58
N THR A 202 -34.00 -2.36 23.57
CA THR A 202 -35.23 -3.16 23.41
C THR A 202 -35.23 -4.08 22.20
N GLY A 203 -34.28 -3.90 21.27
CA GLY A 203 -34.23 -4.61 19.98
C GLY A 203 -33.93 -6.12 20.10
N GLY A 204 -33.34 -6.57 21.20
CA GLY A 204 -33.04 -8.00 21.42
C GLY A 204 -32.34 -8.68 20.23
N SER A 205 -32.84 -9.83 19.81
CA SER A 205 -32.29 -10.58 18.66
C SER A 205 -32.53 -9.92 17.30
N ALA A 206 -33.46 -8.96 17.21
CA ALA A 206 -33.78 -8.19 15.99
C ALA A 206 -32.92 -6.92 15.85
N PHE A 207 -32.04 -6.61 16.80
CA PHE A 207 -31.18 -5.43 16.77
C PHE A 207 -30.35 -5.37 15.49
N GLY A 208 -30.31 -4.22 14.85
CA GLY A 208 -29.73 -4.03 13.50
C GLY A 208 -30.72 -4.30 12.35
N SER A 209 -31.97 -4.64 12.66
CA SER A 209 -33.05 -4.86 11.69
C SER A 209 -34.42 -4.46 12.22
N CYS A 210 -34.47 -3.61 13.23
CA CYS A 210 -35.73 -3.13 13.85
C CYS A 210 -36.49 -2.16 12.95
N THR A 211 -35.79 -1.44 12.07
CA THR A 211 -36.39 -0.55 11.08
C THR A 211 -36.13 -1.09 9.67
N PRO A 212 -36.99 -0.74 8.68
CA PRO A 212 -36.77 -1.14 7.29
C PRO A 212 -35.43 -0.67 6.74
N LEU A 213 -34.94 0.49 7.20
CA LEU A 213 -33.68 1.07 6.77
C LEU A 213 -32.49 0.31 7.38
N SER A 214 -32.50 0.00 8.67
CA SER A 214 -31.47 -0.80 9.31
C SER A 214 -31.42 -2.22 8.76
N ALA A 215 -32.61 -2.82 8.49
CA ALA A 215 -32.70 -4.12 7.86
C ALA A 215 -32.05 -4.15 6.46
N PHE A 216 -32.25 -3.10 5.66
CA PHE A 216 -31.61 -2.97 4.34
C PHE A 216 -30.07 -2.93 4.48
N PHE A 217 -29.53 -2.08 5.35
CA PHE A 217 -28.08 -1.99 5.56
C PHE A 217 -27.48 -3.28 6.10
N LYS A 218 -28.15 -3.95 7.03
CA LYS A 218 -27.73 -5.24 7.57
C LYS A 218 -27.73 -6.33 6.50
N TYR A 219 -28.76 -6.36 5.64
CA TYR A 219 -28.86 -7.29 4.53
C TYR A 219 -27.75 -7.04 3.50
N ALA A 220 -27.53 -5.79 3.10
CA ALA A 220 -26.47 -5.40 2.17
C ALA A 220 -25.08 -5.75 2.72
N GLY A 221 -24.83 -5.49 4.02
CA GLY A 221 -23.59 -5.89 4.69
C GLY A 221 -23.39 -7.40 4.73
N GLY A 222 -24.46 -8.15 4.99
CA GLY A 222 -24.45 -9.62 4.97
C GLY A 222 -24.18 -10.19 3.57
N LEU A 223 -24.72 -9.60 2.51
CA LEU A 223 -24.41 -9.98 1.14
C LEU A 223 -22.95 -9.72 0.79
N ALA A 224 -22.40 -8.54 1.16
CA ALA A 224 -21.00 -8.22 0.92
C ALA A 224 -20.07 -9.23 1.62
N MET A 225 -20.37 -9.61 2.86
CA MET A 225 -19.64 -10.65 3.58
C MET A 225 -19.84 -12.03 2.96
N GLY A 226 -21.02 -12.35 2.45
CA GLY A 226 -21.32 -13.62 1.78
C GLY A 226 -20.57 -13.82 0.46
N LEU A 227 -20.26 -12.73 -0.26
CA LEU A 227 -19.43 -12.77 -1.47
C LEU A 227 -17.97 -13.15 -1.21
N MET A 228 -17.55 -13.14 0.04
CA MET A 228 -16.20 -13.52 0.45
C MET A 228 -15.93 -15.00 0.23
N VAL A 229 -16.93 -15.85 0.39
CA VAL A 229 -16.78 -17.32 0.32
C VAL A 229 -16.42 -17.83 -1.08
N PRO A 230 -16.95 -17.30 -2.20
CA PRO A 230 -16.57 -17.72 -3.54
C PRO A 230 -15.19 -17.25 -4.01
N VAL A 231 -14.52 -16.37 -3.25
CA VAL A 231 -13.21 -15.79 -3.63
C VAL A 231 -12.05 -16.63 -3.04
N LEU A 232 -12.35 -17.55 -2.15
CA LEU A 232 -11.41 -18.55 -1.60
C LEU A 232 -11.31 -19.77 -2.52
#